data_77f1a45363f3dd343ed19ce132e05a79
#
_entry.id   77f1a45363f3dd343ed19ce132e05a79
#
_cell.length_a   1.000
_cell.length_b   1.000
_cell.length_c   1.000
_cell.angle_alpha   90.00
_cell.angle_beta   90.00
_cell.angle_gamma   90.00
#
_symmetry.space_group_name_H-M   'P 1'
#
loop_
_entity.id
_entity.type
_entity.pdbx_description
1 polymer ?
#
loop_
_entity_poly.entity_id
_entity_poly.type
_entity_poly.pdbx_seq_one_letter_code
_entity_poly.pdbx_strand_id
1 'polypeptide(L)'
;MLRRRVIPCLDVASGRVVKGTRFVDLVDEGDPPELAERYAREGADEIVYLDISAAPEGRGTLLDIVERTARRAFIPLTVGGGVRSVDDMRDVLRAGADKVSLNTRAVEDPDLVRRCAARFGSQAVVVAIDARRVTPTGTIPSGFEVVVKGGREPVGIDALVWAQRVVDLGAGELLVTSIDRDGTKSGFDTQQLRAISDLVTVPVIASGGAAGPDDFIAAVRDGGADAVLAASIFHRREWSIAAVKAAMAAAGLPVRAVPNATEAA
;
A
#
# COMPACT_ATOMS: atom_id res chain seq x y z
N MET A 1 15.11 -10.34 14.35
CA MET A 1 13.93 -9.50 14.51
C MET A 1 13.57 -8.96 13.13
N LEU A 2 12.30 -9.02 12.72
CA LEU A 2 11.87 -8.53 11.41
C LEU A 2 12.02 -6.99 11.37
N ARG A 3 12.61 -6.47 10.29
CA ARG A 3 12.77 -5.02 10.13
C ARG A 3 11.49 -4.40 9.61
N ARG A 4 11.15 -3.22 10.14
CA ARG A 4 10.00 -2.43 9.67
C ARG A 4 10.36 -1.75 8.35
N ARG A 5 9.43 -1.77 7.39
CA ARG A 5 9.64 -1.22 6.05
C ARG A 5 9.04 0.18 5.93
N VAL A 6 9.74 1.07 5.23
CA VAL A 6 9.22 2.39 4.82
C VAL A 6 9.01 2.34 3.30
N ILE A 7 7.77 2.54 2.88
CA ILE A 7 7.29 2.28 1.53
C ILE A 7 6.71 3.57 0.92
N PRO A 8 7.37 4.19 -0.07
CA PRO A 8 6.72 5.22 -0.88
C PRO A 8 5.64 4.63 -1.77
N CYS A 9 4.49 5.34 -1.89
CA CYS A 9 3.42 5.00 -2.81
C CYS A 9 3.44 5.94 -4.02
N LEU A 10 3.34 5.38 -5.22
CA LEU A 10 3.14 6.08 -6.48
C LEU A 10 1.69 5.87 -6.92
N ASP A 11 0.82 6.82 -6.61
CA ASP A 11 -0.53 6.85 -7.16
C ASP A 11 -0.45 7.32 -8.61
N VAL A 12 -0.81 6.49 -9.57
CA VAL A 12 -0.64 6.77 -11.00
C VAL A 12 -1.98 6.93 -11.69
N ALA A 13 -2.13 8.00 -12.46
CA ALA A 13 -3.25 8.20 -13.37
C ALA A 13 -2.71 8.63 -14.73
N SER A 14 -3.22 8.01 -15.81
CA SER A 14 -2.78 8.30 -17.19
C SER A 14 -1.26 8.29 -17.37
N GLY A 15 -0.56 7.39 -16.64
CA GLY A 15 0.89 7.22 -16.74
C GLY A 15 1.74 8.24 -15.97
N ARG A 16 1.14 9.13 -15.19
CA ARG A 16 1.83 10.11 -14.35
C ARG A 16 1.56 9.84 -12.88
N VAL A 17 2.54 10.09 -12.03
CA VAL A 17 2.31 10.07 -10.58
C VAL A 17 1.51 11.30 -10.20
N VAL A 18 0.42 11.06 -9.47
CA VAL A 18 -0.49 12.10 -9.05
C VAL A 18 -0.76 11.99 -7.56
N LYS A 19 -1.11 13.10 -6.90
CA LYS A 19 -1.61 13.07 -5.53
C LYS A 19 -2.68 14.12 -5.31
N GLY A 20 -3.74 13.70 -4.64
CA GLY A 20 -4.84 14.55 -4.17
C GLY A 20 -5.22 14.16 -2.74
N THR A 21 -6.29 14.78 -2.25
CA THR A 21 -6.91 14.38 -0.98
C THR A 21 -8.08 13.46 -1.28
N ARG A 22 -8.09 12.24 -0.70
CA ARG A 22 -9.13 11.22 -0.96
C ARG A 22 -9.34 10.95 -2.46
N PHE A 23 -8.24 10.91 -3.23
CA PHE A 23 -8.24 10.69 -4.68
C PHE A 23 -9.01 11.73 -5.52
N VAL A 24 -9.18 12.97 -5.00
CA VAL A 24 -9.73 14.12 -5.73
C VAL A 24 -8.70 15.25 -5.81
N ASP A 25 -8.90 16.21 -6.74
CA ASP A 25 -8.00 17.34 -6.97
C ASP A 25 -6.55 16.91 -7.21
N LEU A 26 -6.38 15.97 -8.16
CA LEU A 26 -5.08 15.35 -8.45
C LEU A 26 -4.10 16.35 -9.04
N VAL A 27 -2.92 16.45 -8.44
CA VAL A 27 -1.77 17.23 -8.91
C VAL A 27 -0.71 16.27 -9.45
N ASP A 28 -0.09 16.59 -10.59
CA ASP A 28 1.02 15.84 -11.17
C ASP A 28 2.27 16.00 -10.30
N GLU A 29 2.82 14.88 -9.83
CA GLU A 29 4.01 14.83 -8.96
C GLU A 29 5.26 14.29 -9.71
N GLY A 30 5.11 13.80 -10.97
CA GLY A 30 6.24 13.38 -11.80
C GLY A 30 6.10 12.07 -12.57
N ASP A 31 7.22 11.59 -13.11
CA ASP A 31 7.32 10.33 -13.86
C ASP A 31 7.55 9.15 -12.91
N PRO A 32 6.74 8.07 -12.98
CA PRO A 32 6.87 6.94 -12.05
C PRO A 32 8.26 6.30 -12.00
N PRO A 33 8.93 5.97 -13.13
CA PRO A 33 10.29 5.44 -13.13
C PRO A 33 11.32 6.34 -12.44
N GLU A 34 11.22 7.66 -12.63
CA GLU A 34 12.17 8.62 -12.03
C GLU A 34 11.99 8.72 -10.52
N LEU A 35 10.73 8.77 -10.06
CA LEU A 35 10.42 8.79 -8.64
C LEU A 35 10.82 7.49 -7.95
N ALA A 36 10.58 6.34 -8.59
CA ALA A 36 10.96 5.04 -8.08
C ALA A 36 12.49 4.92 -7.88
N GLU A 37 13.29 5.33 -8.88
CA GLU A 37 14.73 5.37 -8.77
C GLU A 37 15.22 6.30 -7.65
N ARG A 38 14.62 7.48 -7.55
CA ARG A 38 14.93 8.42 -6.46
C ARG A 38 14.69 7.80 -5.09
N TYR A 39 13.52 7.18 -4.87
CA TYR A 39 13.19 6.56 -3.59
C TYR A 39 14.07 5.36 -3.27
N ALA A 40 14.43 4.54 -4.27
CA ALA A 40 15.37 3.44 -4.07
C ALA A 40 16.73 3.96 -3.56
N ARG A 41 17.24 5.04 -4.16
CA ARG A 41 18.49 5.70 -3.72
C ARG A 41 18.36 6.35 -2.33
N GLU A 42 17.20 6.89 -1.99
CA GLU A 42 16.92 7.47 -0.67
C GLU A 42 16.75 6.41 0.43
N GLY A 43 16.79 5.12 0.07
CA GLY A 43 16.76 3.99 1.00
C GLY A 43 15.39 3.43 1.30
N ALA A 44 14.41 3.60 0.42
CA ALA A 44 13.13 2.90 0.51
C ALA A 44 13.33 1.38 0.58
N ASP A 45 12.44 0.68 1.28
CA ASP A 45 12.52 -0.76 1.42
C ASP A 45 11.73 -1.51 0.35
N GLU A 46 10.73 -0.85 -0.22
CA GLU A 46 9.82 -1.34 -1.24
C GLU A 46 9.15 -0.12 -1.89
N ILE A 47 8.59 -0.26 -3.07
CA ILE A 47 7.74 0.74 -3.72
C ILE A 47 6.37 0.11 -4.00
N VAL A 48 5.31 0.87 -3.74
CA VAL A 48 3.96 0.53 -4.17
C VAL A 48 3.58 1.45 -5.33
N TYR A 49 3.17 0.86 -6.45
CA TYR A 49 2.62 1.51 -7.63
C TYR A 49 1.13 1.18 -7.72
N LEU A 50 0.27 2.18 -7.65
CA LEU A 50 -1.17 2.02 -7.74
C LEU A 50 -1.71 2.77 -8.96
N ASP A 51 -2.20 2.05 -9.96
CA ASP A 51 -2.96 2.64 -11.07
C ASP A 51 -4.39 2.95 -10.59
N ILE A 52 -4.57 4.17 -10.07
CA ILE A 52 -5.83 4.59 -9.44
C ILE A 52 -6.95 4.90 -10.45
N SER A 53 -6.62 5.04 -11.74
CA SER A 53 -7.60 5.27 -12.81
C SER A 53 -8.05 3.98 -13.50
N ALA A 54 -7.29 2.90 -13.41
CA ALA A 54 -7.58 1.65 -14.12
C ALA A 54 -8.95 1.04 -13.74
N ALA A 55 -9.26 0.92 -12.45
CA ALA A 55 -10.53 0.34 -12.00
C ALA A 55 -11.74 1.22 -12.34
N PRO A 56 -11.72 2.56 -12.09
CA PRO A 56 -12.79 3.44 -12.54
C PRO A 56 -13.01 3.48 -14.07
N GLU A 57 -11.91 3.40 -14.85
CA GLU A 57 -11.96 3.42 -16.32
C GLU A 57 -12.25 2.05 -16.93
N GLY A 58 -12.30 0.99 -16.13
CA GLY A 58 -12.55 -0.38 -16.59
C GLY A 58 -11.44 -0.95 -17.48
N ARG A 59 -10.21 -0.38 -17.42
CA ARG A 59 -9.04 -0.86 -18.16
C ARG A 59 -8.10 -1.71 -17.32
N GLY A 60 -7.13 -2.35 -17.94
CA GLY A 60 -6.02 -3.02 -17.29
C GLY A 60 -4.91 -2.06 -16.84
N THR A 61 -3.97 -2.59 -16.07
CA THR A 61 -2.76 -1.88 -15.63
C THR A 61 -1.89 -1.48 -16.83
N LEU A 62 -1.19 -0.34 -16.73
CA LEU A 62 -0.26 0.14 -17.76
C LEU A 62 1.09 -0.61 -17.64
N LEU A 63 1.21 -1.75 -18.33
CA LEU A 63 2.34 -2.67 -18.21
C LEU A 63 3.68 -2.07 -18.65
N ASP A 64 3.68 -1.22 -19.68
CA ASP A 64 4.88 -0.54 -20.17
C ASP A 64 5.50 0.37 -19.10
N ILE A 65 4.67 1.04 -18.31
CA ILE A 65 5.14 1.90 -17.22
C ILE A 65 5.64 1.06 -16.05
N VAL A 66 4.97 -0.05 -15.75
CA VAL A 66 5.44 -1.02 -14.75
C VAL A 66 6.84 -1.53 -15.13
N GLU A 67 7.03 -1.96 -16.37
CA GLU A 67 8.33 -2.45 -16.86
C GLU A 67 9.43 -1.39 -16.78
N ARG A 68 9.13 -0.15 -17.20
CA ARG A 68 10.09 0.96 -17.10
C ARG A 68 10.42 1.29 -15.64
N THR A 69 9.46 1.21 -14.74
CA THR A 69 9.64 1.45 -13.30
C THR A 69 10.51 0.34 -12.69
N ALA A 70 10.21 -0.93 -12.96
CA ALA A 70 10.95 -2.08 -12.46
C ALA A 70 12.42 -2.07 -12.92
N ARG A 71 12.69 -1.61 -14.14
CA ARG A 71 14.07 -1.50 -14.67
C ARG A 71 14.91 -0.44 -13.96
N ARG A 72 14.33 0.51 -13.25
CA ARG A 72 15.02 1.60 -12.54
C ARG A 72 15.01 1.46 -11.02
N ALA A 73 14.01 0.77 -10.46
CA ALA A 73 13.90 0.54 -9.02
C ALA A 73 14.46 -0.86 -8.69
N PHE A 74 15.65 -0.92 -8.09
CA PHE A 74 16.28 -2.19 -7.68
C PHE A 74 15.90 -2.58 -6.24
N ILE A 75 14.63 -2.34 -5.87
CA ILE A 75 13.98 -2.75 -4.63
C ILE A 75 12.61 -3.34 -4.97
N PRO A 76 12.01 -4.16 -4.09
CA PRO A 76 10.71 -4.79 -4.36
C PRO A 76 9.66 -3.80 -4.85
N LEU A 77 8.93 -4.17 -5.90
CA LEU A 77 7.86 -3.40 -6.51
C LEU A 77 6.53 -4.13 -6.37
N THR A 78 5.61 -3.55 -5.61
CA THR A 78 4.21 -3.99 -5.55
C THR A 78 3.37 -3.16 -6.50
N VAL A 79 2.60 -3.80 -7.37
CA VAL A 79 1.74 -3.14 -8.37
C VAL A 79 0.28 -3.45 -8.11
N GLY A 80 -0.55 -2.42 -8.08
CA GLY A 80 -2.00 -2.53 -7.93
C GLY A 80 -2.77 -1.66 -8.92
N GLY A 81 -4.07 -1.91 -9.00
CA GLY A 81 -4.98 -1.24 -9.94
C GLY A 81 -5.12 -1.99 -11.27
N GLY A 82 -6.36 -2.19 -11.72
CA GLY A 82 -6.67 -2.81 -13.00
C GLY A 82 -6.52 -4.33 -13.11
N VAL A 83 -6.05 -5.02 -12.09
CA VAL A 83 -5.89 -6.49 -12.07
C VAL A 83 -7.22 -7.17 -11.76
N ARG A 84 -7.72 -7.98 -12.69
CA ARG A 84 -9.06 -8.61 -12.64
C ARG A 84 -9.04 -10.13 -12.79
N SER A 85 -7.90 -10.70 -13.16
CA SER A 85 -7.74 -12.12 -13.42
C SER A 85 -6.35 -12.63 -13.03
N VAL A 86 -6.19 -13.96 -12.97
CA VAL A 86 -4.89 -14.63 -12.80
C VAL A 86 -3.94 -14.29 -13.95
N ASP A 87 -4.47 -14.12 -15.16
CA ASP A 87 -3.67 -13.75 -16.33
C ASP A 87 -3.17 -12.31 -16.24
N ASP A 88 -4.00 -11.35 -15.79
CA ASP A 88 -3.55 -9.98 -15.54
C ASP A 88 -2.41 -9.95 -14.51
N MET A 89 -2.56 -10.72 -13.40
CA MET A 89 -1.50 -10.83 -12.40
C MET A 89 -0.21 -11.39 -12.99
N ARG A 90 -0.30 -12.44 -13.82
CA ARG A 90 0.86 -12.99 -14.52
C ARG A 90 1.57 -11.94 -15.36
N ASP A 91 0.81 -11.14 -16.11
CA ASP A 91 1.37 -10.15 -17.01
C ASP A 91 2.02 -8.98 -16.25
N VAL A 92 1.45 -8.57 -15.11
CA VAL A 92 2.07 -7.59 -14.19
C VAL A 92 3.37 -8.13 -13.58
N LEU A 93 3.40 -9.40 -13.12
CA LEU A 93 4.62 -10.02 -12.61
C LEU A 93 5.69 -10.16 -13.70
N ARG A 94 5.32 -10.48 -14.96
CA ARG A 94 6.24 -10.53 -16.10
C ARG A 94 6.78 -9.15 -16.48
N ALA A 95 6.01 -8.09 -16.26
CA ALA A 95 6.48 -6.71 -16.44
C ALA A 95 7.50 -6.26 -15.37
N GLY A 96 7.76 -7.10 -14.35
CA GLY A 96 8.80 -6.89 -13.36
C GLY A 96 8.31 -6.54 -11.96
N ALA A 97 7.02 -6.64 -11.67
CA ALA A 97 6.51 -6.55 -10.31
C ALA A 97 6.90 -7.79 -9.48
N ASP A 98 7.22 -7.59 -8.21
CA ASP A 98 7.47 -8.68 -7.24
C ASP A 98 6.17 -9.15 -6.58
N LYS A 99 5.22 -8.23 -6.40
CA LYS A 99 3.92 -8.47 -5.78
C LYS A 99 2.81 -7.75 -6.55
N VAL A 100 1.60 -8.26 -6.41
CA VAL A 100 0.41 -7.66 -7.01
C VAL A 100 -0.63 -7.39 -5.92
N SER A 101 -1.16 -6.15 -5.91
CA SER A 101 -2.18 -5.72 -4.97
C SER A 101 -3.56 -5.82 -5.62
N LEU A 102 -4.45 -6.59 -4.97
CA LEU A 102 -5.85 -6.77 -5.34
C LEU A 102 -6.74 -5.97 -4.37
N ASN A 103 -7.73 -5.24 -4.87
CA ASN A 103 -8.69 -4.48 -4.06
C ASN A 103 -10.12 -4.78 -4.53
N THR A 104 -10.75 -3.89 -5.30
CA THR A 104 -12.15 -3.99 -5.76
C THR A 104 -12.50 -5.38 -6.29
N ARG A 105 -11.63 -5.93 -7.15
CA ARG A 105 -11.89 -7.25 -7.75
C ARG A 105 -11.82 -8.38 -6.74
N ALA A 106 -11.02 -8.27 -5.68
CA ALA A 106 -11.00 -9.26 -4.61
C ALA A 106 -12.32 -9.26 -3.82
N VAL A 107 -12.96 -8.11 -3.66
CA VAL A 107 -14.29 -8.01 -3.02
C VAL A 107 -15.38 -8.59 -3.91
N GLU A 108 -15.35 -8.32 -5.23
CA GLU A 108 -16.31 -8.85 -6.21
C GLU A 108 -16.16 -10.35 -6.44
N ASP A 109 -14.93 -10.87 -6.44
CA ASP A 109 -14.58 -12.28 -6.66
C ASP A 109 -13.49 -12.71 -5.67
N PRO A 110 -13.84 -13.02 -4.42
CA PRO A 110 -12.86 -13.40 -3.39
C PRO A 110 -12.03 -14.63 -3.77
N ASP A 111 -12.58 -15.53 -4.60
CA ASP A 111 -11.87 -16.71 -5.07
C ASP A 111 -10.66 -16.36 -5.96
N LEU A 112 -10.62 -15.17 -6.54
CA LEU A 112 -9.46 -14.68 -7.28
C LEU A 112 -8.20 -14.67 -6.40
N VAL A 113 -8.31 -14.27 -5.11
CA VAL A 113 -7.19 -14.28 -4.16
C VAL A 113 -6.60 -15.68 -4.05
N ARG A 114 -7.46 -16.70 -3.86
CA ARG A 114 -7.02 -18.11 -3.75
C ARG A 114 -6.37 -18.60 -5.03
N ARG A 115 -6.97 -18.33 -6.20
CA ARG A 115 -6.40 -18.72 -7.49
C ARG A 115 -5.04 -18.07 -7.74
N CYS A 116 -4.89 -16.79 -7.40
CA CYS A 116 -3.62 -16.07 -7.51
C CYS A 116 -2.57 -16.67 -6.56
N ALA A 117 -2.91 -16.88 -5.29
CA ALA A 117 -2.02 -17.46 -4.29
C ALA A 117 -1.59 -18.89 -4.66
N ALA A 118 -2.52 -19.71 -5.14
CA ALA A 118 -2.21 -21.08 -5.60
C ALA A 118 -1.27 -21.09 -6.82
N ARG A 119 -1.35 -20.07 -7.69
CA ARG A 119 -0.55 -20.01 -8.93
C ARG A 119 0.83 -19.39 -8.73
N PHE A 120 0.94 -18.35 -7.89
CA PHE A 120 2.15 -17.52 -7.78
C PHE A 120 2.78 -17.55 -6.38
N GLY A 121 2.13 -18.18 -5.40
CA GLY A 121 2.50 -18.14 -3.99
C GLY A 121 1.87 -16.97 -3.25
N SER A 122 1.55 -17.17 -1.97
CA SER A 122 0.96 -16.14 -1.11
C SER A 122 1.82 -14.88 -1.04
N GLN A 123 3.14 -15.01 -1.02
CA GLN A 123 4.10 -13.91 -0.95
C GLN A 123 3.98 -12.90 -2.11
N ALA A 124 3.38 -13.30 -3.25
CA ALA A 124 3.15 -12.42 -4.39
C ALA A 124 1.78 -11.72 -4.34
N VAL A 125 0.91 -12.06 -3.38
CA VAL A 125 -0.46 -11.56 -3.31
C VAL A 125 -0.60 -10.60 -2.12
N VAL A 126 -0.81 -9.32 -2.41
CA VAL A 126 -1.21 -8.30 -1.46
C VAL A 126 -2.72 -8.05 -1.62
N VAL A 127 -3.47 -7.98 -0.54
CA VAL A 127 -4.86 -7.50 -0.59
C VAL A 127 -4.93 -6.11 0.03
N ALA A 128 -5.35 -5.13 -0.76
CA ALA A 128 -5.63 -3.79 -0.28
C ALA A 128 -7.04 -3.73 0.32
N ILE A 129 -7.12 -3.18 1.53
CA ILE A 129 -8.36 -2.97 2.29
C ILE A 129 -8.49 -1.49 2.55
N ASP A 130 -9.29 -0.81 1.73
CA ASP A 130 -9.70 0.55 2.00
C ASP A 130 -10.90 0.49 2.93
N ALA A 131 -10.83 1.17 4.07
CA ALA A 131 -11.93 1.17 5.03
C ALA A 131 -12.20 2.57 5.58
N ARG A 132 -13.47 2.80 5.93
CA ARG A 132 -13.94 4.02 6.58
C ARG A 132 -14.55 3.72 7.93
N ARG A 133 -14.55 4.70 8.83
CA ARG A 133 -15.26 4.59 10.10
C ARG A 133 -16.75 4.74 9.89
N VAL A 134 -17.52 3.90 10.56
CA VAL A 134 -18.97 3.96 10.63
C VAL A 134 -19.43 3.70 12.07
N THR A 135 -20.66 4.08 12.39
CA THR A 135 -21.27 3.64 13.64
C THR A 135 -21.41 2.12 13.61
N PRO A 136 -20.95 1.39 14.65
CA PRO A 136 -21.07 -0.06 14.69
C PRO A 136 -22.52 -0.53 14.52
N THR A 137 -22.70 -1.56 13.71
CA THR A 137 -23.98 -2.21 13.44
C THR A 137 -23.87 -3.72 13.60
N GLY A 138 -24.96 -4.46 13.50
CA GLY A 138 -24.92 -5.92 13.52
C GLY A 138 -24.14 -6.54 12.36
N THR A 139 -24.02 -5.85 11.21
CA THR A 139 -23.26 -6.28 10.05
C THR A 139 -21.82 -5.75 10.04
N ILE A 140 -21.57 -4.62 10.71
CA ILE A 140 -20.25 -3.98 10.81
C ILE A 140 -19.94 -3.72 12.30
N PRO A 141 -19.72 -4.77 13.09
CA PRO A 141 -19.51 -4.64 14.53
C PRO A 141 -18.19 -3.95 14.90
N SER A 142 -17.17 -3.99 14.04
CA SER A 142 -15.88 -3.31 14.28
C SER A 142 -15.97 -1.79 14.17
N GLY A 143 -16.99 -1.27 13.50
CA GLY A 143 -17.08 0.15 13.13
C GLY A 143 -16.16 0.55 11.96
N PHE A 144 -15.57 -0.42 11.23
CA PHE A 144 -14.78 -0.19 10.03
C PHE A 144 -15.42 -0.90 8.84
N GLU A 145 -15.93 -0.13 7.88
CA GLU A 145 -16.60 -0.63 6.69
C GLU A 145 -15.64 -0.62 5.49
N VAL A 146 -15.55 -1.74 4.78
CA VAL A 146 -14.79 -1.82 3.52
C VAL A 146 -15.43 -0.95 2.45
N VAL A 147 -14.59 -0.22 1.73
CA VAL A 147 -14.97 0.57 0.56
C VAL A 147 -14.13 0.16 -0.65
N VAL A 148 -14.67 0.32 -1.84
CA VAL A 148 -14.02 -0.06 -3.09
C VAL A 148 -13.97 1.10 -4.09
N LYS A 149 -13.40 0.88 -5.27
CA LYS A 149 -13.27 1.87 -6.35
C LYS A 149 -12.61 3.18 -5.90
N GLY A 150 -11.49 3.06 -5.17
CA GLY A 150 -10.76 4.21 -4.64
C GLY A 150 -11.53 4.94 -3.52
N GLY A 151 -12.12 4.19 -2.60
CA GLY A 151 -12.80 4.74 -1.42
C GLY A 151 -14.18 5.33 -1.68
N ARG A 152 -14.75 5.13 -2.87
CA ARG A 152 -16.00 5.79 -3.31
C ARG A 152 -17.26 5.00 -3.01
N GLU A 153 -17.18 3.68 -2.97
CA GLU A 153 -18.35 2.79 -2.91
C GLU A 153 -18.25 1.89 -1.66
N PRO A 154 -19.12 2.10 -0.66
CA PRO A 154 -19.22 1.21 0.50
C PRO A 154 -19.90 -0.11 0.09
N VAL A 155 -19.47 -1.22 0.70
CA VAL A 155 -19.94 -2.56 0.30
C VAL A 155 -20.63 -3.35 1.41
N GLY A 156 -20.84 -2.74 2.59
CA GLY A 156 -21.52 -3.38 3.71
C GLY A 156 -20.75 -4.54 4.34
N ILE A 157 -19.43 -4.59 4.17
CA ILE A 157 -18.55 -5.64 4.70
C ILE A 157 -17.71 -5.06 5.83
N ASP A 158 -17.67 -5.75 6.98
CA ASP A 158 -16.78 -5.43 8.09
C ASP A 158 -15.31 -5.68 7.70
N ALA A 159 -14.45 -4.68 7.92
CA ALA A 159 -13.06 -4.74 7.50
C ALA A 159 -12.24 -5.83 8.22
N LEU A 160 -12.57 -6.15 9.50
CA LEU A 160 -11.89 -7.20 10.25
C LEU A 160 -12.30 -8.58 9.71
N VAL A 161 -13.59 -8.78 9.44
CA VAL A 161 -14.11 -10.01 8.82
C VAL A 161 -13.48 -10.22 7.44
N TRP A 162 -13.36 -9.14 6.67
CA TRP A 162 -12.74 -9.19 5.36
C TRP A 162 -11.23 -9.49 5.44
N ALA A 163 -10.51 -8.87 6.36
CA ALA A 163 -9.08 -9.12 6.57
C ALA A 163 -8.81 -10.61 6.87
N GLN A 164 -9.55 -11.21 7.80
CA GLN A 164 -9.42 -12.63 8.11
C GLN A 164 -9.73 -13.49 6.88
N ARG A 165 -10.84 -13.20 6.19
CA ARG A 165 -11.26 -13.97 5.00
C ARG A 165 -10.20 -13.97 3.89
N VAL A 166 -9.58 -12.86 3.58
CA VAL A 166 -8.58 -12.81 2.50
C VAL A 166 -7.26 -13.50 2.89
N VAL A 167 -6.90 -13.48 4.17
CA VAL A 167 -5.77 -14.27 4.69
C VAL A 167 -6.06 -15.77 4.55
N ASP A 168 -7.25 -16.23 4.92
CA ASP A 168 -7.67 -17.63 4.75
C ASP A 168 -7.69 -18.06 3.27
N LEU A 169 -7.93 -17.11 2.35
CA LEU A 169 -7.86 -17.33 0.90
C LEU A 169 -6.43 -17.31 0.34
N GLY A 170 -5.43 -16.95 1.16
CA GLY A 170 -4.03 -17.02 0.78
C GLY A 170 -3.37 -15.68 0.47
N ALA A 171 -3.95 -14.56 0.90
CA ALA A 171 -3.23 -13.27 0.89
C ALA A 171 -1.96 -13.40 1.75
N GLY A 172 -0.82 -12.97 1.22
CA GLY A 172 0.45 -12.99 1.94
C GLY A 172 0.77 -11.69 2.65
N GLU A 173 0.01 -10.62 2.38
CA GLU A 173 0.20 -9.31 2.98
C GLU A 173 -1.09 -8.48 2.83
N LEU A 174 -1.36 -7.60 3.80
CA LEU A 174 -2.48 -6.66 3.76
C LEU A 174 -1.99 -5.22 3.66
N LEU A 175 -2.54 -4.44 2.71
CA LEU A 175 -2.35 -3.00 2.62
C LEU A 175 -3.62 -2.31 3.14
N VAL A 176 -3.56 -1.77 4.36
CA VAL A 176 -4.73 -1.22 5.07
C VAL A 176 -4.72 0.30 4.98
N THR A 177 -5.71 0.86 4.28
CA THR A 177 -5.87 2.31 4.10
C THR A 177 -7.07 2.82 4.88
N SER A 178 -6.84 3.79 5.77
CA SER A 178 -7.92 4.58 6.36
C SER A 178 -8.33 5.70 5.41
N ILE A 179 -9.51 5.59 4.82
CA ILE A 179 -10.06 6.61 3.90
C ILE A 179 -10.33 7.93 4.64
N ASP A 180 -10.72 7.85 5.92
CA ASP A 180 -10.96 9.05 6.73
C ASP A 180 -9.68 9.86 6.97
N ARG A 181 -8.53 9.19 6.98
CA ARG A 181 -7.21 9.78 7.24
C ARG A 181 -6.44 10.11 5.95
N ASP A 182 -6.74 9.45 4.82
CA ASP A 182 -5.96 9.64 3.59
C ASP A 182 -5.96 11.08 3.11
N GLY A 183 -4.75 11.60 2.87
CA GLY A 183 -4.49 12.98 2.45
C GLY A 183 -4.67 14.05 3.53
N THR A 184 -5.12 13.70 4.75
CA THR A 184 -5.44 14.68 5.81
C THR A 184 -4.23 15.11 6.64
N LYS A 185 -3.12 14.34 6.61
CA LYS A 185 -1.94 14.55 7.47
C LYS A 185 -2.29 14.57 8.98
N SER A 186 -3.24 13.74 9.41
CA SER A 186 -3.70 13.68 10.81
C SER A 186 -3.22 12.42 11.55
N GLY A 187 -2.18 11.75 11.02
CA GLY A 187 -1.66 10.48 11.50
C GLY A 187 -2.46 9.28 11.00
N PHE A 188 -1.84 8.10 11.06
CA PHE A 188 -2.49 6.82 10.70
C PHE A 188 -3.62 6.49 11.68
N ASP A 189 -4.58 5.66 11.24
CA ASP A 189 -5.61 5.12 12.12
C ASP A 189 -5.06 3.92 12.91
N THR A 190 -4.37 4.21 14.02
CA THR A 190 -3.72 3.19 14.84
C THR A 190 -4.72 2.21 15.46
N GLN A 191 -5.96 2.63 15.72
CA GLN A 191 -7.00 1.76 16.24
C GLN A 191 -7.43 0.72 15.20
N GLN A 192 -7.66 1.14 13.95
CA GLN A 192 -7.97 0.24 12.83
C GLN A 192 -6.82 -0.75 12.59
N LEU A 193 -5.59 -0.21 12.54
CA LEU A 193 -4.39 -1.01 12.33
C LEU A 193 -4.21 -2.07 13.42
N ARG A 194 -4.33 -1.67 14.70
CA ARG A 194 -4.21 -2.59 15.84
C ARG A 194 -5.25 -3.71 15.75
N ALA A 195 -6.51 -3.36 15.50
CA ALA A 195 -7.58 -4.34 15.42
C ALA A 195 -7.35 -5.40 14.32
N ILE A 196 -6.78 -4.97 13.17
CA ILE A 196 -6.44 -5.89 12.08
C ILE A 196 -5.14 -6.65 12.39
N SER A 197 -4.09 -5.97 12.87
CA SER A 197 -2.79 -6.61 13.14
C SER A 197 -2.87 -7.68 14.23
N ASP A 198 -3.73 -7.51 15.23
CA ASP A 198 -3.92 -8.51 16.29
C ASP A 198 -4.74 -9.73 15.80
N LEU A 199 -5.48 -9.58 14.70
CA LEU A 199 -6.35 -10.62 14.14
C LEU A 199 -5.61 -11.53 13.15
N VAL A 200 -4.68 -10.98 12.36
CA VAL A 200 -4.05 -11.70 11.24
C VAL A 200 -2.62 -12.09 11.52
N THR A 201 -2.11 -13.09 10.78
CA THR A 201 -0.73 -13.59 10.93
C THR A 201 0.20 -13.14 9.79
N VAL A 202 -0.34 -12.45 8.80
CA VAL A 202 0.43 -11.90 7.67
C VAL A 202 0.82 -10.45 7.95
N PRO A 203 1.89 -9.93 7.32
CA PRO A 203 2.28 -8.54 7.49
C PRO A 203 1.19 -7.55 7.13
N VAL A 204 1.10 -6.46 7.89
CA VAL A 204 0.16 -5.35 7.68
C VAL A 204 0.94 -4.09 7.31
N ILE A 205 0.60 -3.50 6.17
CA ILE A 205 1.11 -2.22 5.70
C ILE A 205 0.09 -1.13 6.08
N ALA A 206 0.51 -0.16 6.88
CA ALA A 206 -0.30 1.01 7.24
C ALA A 206 -0.31 2.04 6.12
N SER A 207 -1.49 2.56 5.76
CA SER A 207 -1.69 3.57 4.73
C SER A 207 -2.76 4.61 5.13
N GLY A 208 -2.57 5.85 4.67
CA GLY A 208 -3.50 6.96 4.88
C GLY A 208 -3.24 7.76 6.16
N GLY A 209 -2.89 9.06 6.00
CA GLY A 209 -2.81 10.03 7.09
C GLY A 209 -1.41 10.47 7.51
N ALA A 210 -0.32 9.91 6.99
CA ALA A 210 1.04 10.27 7.36
C ALA A 210 1.33 11.78 7.19
N ALA A 211 1.87 12.41 8.23
CA ALA A 211 2.35 13.79 8.24
C ALA A 211 3.86 13.87 8.55
N GLY A 212 4.39 12.96 9.35
CA GLY A 212 5.79 12.97 9.73
C GLY A 212 6.24 11.73 10.49
N PRO A 213 7.52 11.67 10.90
CA PRO A 213 8.13 10.49 11.51
C PRO A 213 7.40 9.93 12.73
N ASP A 214 6.80 10.77 13.55
CA ASP A 214 6.07 10.34 14.76
C ASP A 214 4.86 9.47 14.40
N ASP A 215 4.19 9.75 13.28
CA ASP A 215 3.08 8.94 12.81
C ASP A 215 3.53 7.53 12.41
N PHE A 216 4.71 7.42 11.77
CA PHE A 216 5.30 6.12 11.41
C PHE A 216 5.64 5.31 12.66
N ILE A 217 6.16 5.97 13.69
CA ILE A 217 6.46 5.34 14.98
C ILE A 217 5.16 4.85 15.64
N ALA A 218 4.12 5.68 15.66
CA ALA A 218 2.80 5.33 16.22
C ALA A 218 2.14 4.18 15.45
N ALA A 219 2.18 4.19 14.10
CA ALA A 219 1.63 3.10 13.29
C ALA A 219 2.25 1.74 13.64
N VAL A 220 3.57 1.70 13.92
CA VAL A 220 4.27 0.48 14.30
C VAL A 220 4.01 0.11 15.78
N ARG A 221 4.16 1.05 16.72
CA ARG A 221 4.04 0.76 18.15
C ARG A 221 2.61 0.53 18.59
N ASP A 222 1.74 1.47 18.21
CA ASP A 222 0.35 1.49 18.66
C ASP A 222 -0.54 0.71 17.69
N GLY A 223 -0.29 0.83 16.38
CA GLY A 223 -1.03 0.13 15.34
C GLY A 223 -0.58 -1.30 15.06
N GLY A 224 0.62 -1.71 15.47
CA GLY A 224 1.15 -3.04 15.20
C GLY A 224 1.59 -3.28 13.75
N ALA A 225 1.68 -2.24 12.93
CA ALA A 225 2.04 -2.36 11.51
C ALA A 225 3.47 -2.90 11.31
N ASP A 226 3.64 -3.73 10.27
CA ASP A 226 4.94 -4.27 9.85
C ASP A 226 5.64 -3.39 8.83
N ALA A 227 4.86 -2.58 8.13
CA ALA A 227 5.34 -1.59 7.18
C ALA A 227 4.46 -0.35 7.21
N VAL A 228 5.02 0.76 6.78
CA VAL A 228 4.33 2.05 6.73
C VAL A 228 4.49 2.67 5.36
N LEU A 229 3.36 3.08 4.77
CA LEU A 229 3.28 3.60 3.42
C LEU A 229 2.86 5.07 3.45
N ALA A 230 3.56 5.90 2.65
CA ALA A 230 3.19 7.29 2.45
C ALA A 230 3.51 7.76 1.03
N ALA A 231 2.83 8.81 0.59
CA ALA A 231 2.98 9.40 -0.74
C ALA A 231 3.40 10.87 -0.66
N SER A 232 2.49 11.77 -0.34
CA SER A 232 2.63 13.22 -0.46
C SER A 232 3.85 13.79 0.27
N ILE A 233 4.15 13.32 1.47
CA ILE A 233 5.27 13.83 2.27
C ILE A 233 6.63 13.54 1.60
N PHE A 234 6.72 12.45 0.85
CA PHE A 234 7.91 12.09 0.07
C PHE A 234 7.93 12.80 -1.30
N HIS A 235 6.80 12.88 -2.00
CA HIS A 235 6.71 13.57 -3.28
C HIS A 235 7.10 15.05 -3.15
N ARG A 236 6.55 15.72 -2.14
CA ARG A 236 6.76 17.15 -1.86
C ARG A 236 8.02 17.44 -1.06
N ARG A 237 8.83 16.40 -0.76
CA ARG A 237 10.09 16.51 -0.01
C ARG A 237 9.93 17.16 1.38
N GLU A 238 8.77 17.00 1.99
CA GLU A 238 8.53 17.46 3.36
C GLU A 238 9.39 16.63 4.34
N TRP A 239 9.53 15.34 4.05
CA TRP A 239 10.42 14.41 4.75
C TRP A 239 11.15 13.53 3.74
N SER A 240 12.43 13.25 4.00
CA SER A 240 13.15 12.20 3.27
C SER A 240 12.92 10.83 3.93
N ILE A 241 13.02 9.76 3.14
CA ILE A 241 12.92 8.38 3.65
C ILE A 241 14.01 8.13 4.70
N ALA A 242 15.21 8.65 4.47
CA ALA A 242 16.33 8.53 5.41
C ALA A 242 16.01 9.19 6.76
N ALA A 243 15.41 10.40 6.77
CA ALA A 243 15.03 11.09 7.99
C ALA A 243 13.95 10.33 8.78
N VAL A 244 12.94 9.79 8.10
CA VAL A 244 11.91 8.95 8.71
C VAL A 244 12.54 7.70 9.35
N LYS A 245 13.40 6.99 8.62
CA LYS A 245 14.09 5.79 9.14
C LYS A 245 15.01 6.12 10.31
N ALA A 246 15.71 7.25 10.28
CA ALA A 246 16.56 7.69 11.38
C ALA A 246 15.72 7.94 12.66
N ALA A 247 14.58 8.60 12.55
CA ALA A 247 13.67 8.82 13.67
C ALA A 247 13.09 7.51 14.21
N MET A 248 12.67 6.59 13.33
CA MET A 248 12.21 5.25 13.72
C MET A 248 13.31 4.47 14.46
N ALA A 249 14.56 4.52 13.98
CA ALA A 249 15.70 3.86 14.63
C ALA A 249 15.99 4.48 16.00
N ALA A 250 15.99 5.81 16.11
CA ALA A 250 16.16 6.53 17.37
C ALA A 250 15.05 6.18 18.38
N ALA A 251 13.86 5.90 17.91
CA ALA A 251 12.75 5.39 18.70
C ALA A 251 12.90 3.88 19.07
N GLY A 252 13.97 3.20 18.68
CA GLY A 252 14.22 1.79 18.98
C GLY A 252 13.49 0.80 18.04
N LEU A 253 12.95 1.25 16.93
CA LEU A 253 12.32 0.38 15.95
C LEU A 253 13.39 -0.22 15.01
N PRO A 254 13.33 -1.53 14.71
CA PRO A 254 14.27 -2.17 13.81
C PRO A 254 13.96 -1.77 12.35
N VAL A 255 14.77 -0.93 11.76
CA VAL A 255 14.69 -0.55 10.33
C VAL A 255 15.97 -0.96 9.59
N ARG A 256 15.91 -1.04 8.25
CA ARG A 256 17.11 -1.23 7.41
C ARG A 256 17.91 0.08 7.40
N ALA A 257 19.22 -0.01 7.63
CA ALA A 257 20.08 1.16 7.51
C ALA A 257 20.01 1.72 6.07
N VAL A 258 19.99 3.04 5.97
CA VAL A 258 20.12 3.70 4.67
C VAL A 258 21.62 3.73 4.34
N PRO A 259 22.06 3.29 3.16
CA PRO A 259 23.47 3.41 2.75
C PRO A 259 23.90 4.88 2.81
N ASN A 260 25.06 5.14 3.38
CA ASN A 260 25.64 6.48 3.34
C ASN A 260 25.91 6.85 1.88
N ALA A 261 25.63 8.09 1.50
CA ALA A 261 25.84 8.59 0.13
C ALA A 261 27.29 8.42 -0.39
N THR A 262 28.23 8.06 0.48
CA THR A 262 29.64 7.80 0.18
C THR A 262 29.93 6.36 -0.27
N GLU A 263 28.97 5.42 -0.12
CA GLU A 263 29.15 3.99 -0.49
C GLU A 263 28.45 3.63 -1.80
N ALA A 264 27.79 4.58 -2.45
CA ALA A 264 27.02 4.39 -3.70
C ALA A 264 27.69 4.99 -4.94
N ALA A 265 29.01 5.24 -4.88
CA ALA A 265 29.83 5.74 -5.99
C ALA A 265 30.68 4.63 -6.64
#